data_8d4ed5f82386c56afb102828c797c601
#
_entry.id   8d4ed5f82386c56afb102828c797c601
#
_cell.length_a   1.000
_cell.length_b   1.000
_cell.length_c   1.000
_cell.angle_alpha   90.00
_cell.angle_beta   90.00
_cell.angle_gamma   90.00
#
_symmetry.space_group_name_H-M   'P 1'
#
loop_
_entity.id
_entity.type
_entity.pdbx_description
1 polymer ?
#
loop_
_entity_poly.entity_id
_entity_poly.type
_entity_poly.pdbx_seq_one_letter_code
_entity_poly.pdbx_strand_id
1 'polypeptide(L)'
;VTVYGIVDTGVAKQTGKDTYMTHNYESSLGFRGTEDLGNGYKAMFQLEHRLNLNDGTVYGGNPDIDWYGGANVGIGTPFGTFRLGRVDELPTETLRTLDPFNQDSIASMTLSTQRSTHIDNTIRYDSPNLSGLQIGATYSLGKNTKGSDRDNAFARAGADNDGYAGSVLYDNGTVTLLGNWSRLADSNKSYIWNLGGAYAWGPLRLSLAYEKTHDKGWYNAERSLSENSGVADSSLINGVA
;
A
#
# COMPACT_ATOMS: atom_id res chain seq x y z
N VAL A 1 18.77 11.66 11.18
CA VAL A 1 18.05 10.36 11.28
C VAL A 1 17.02 10.47 12.38
N THR A 2 15.80 10.02 12.11
CA THR A 2 14.68 9.96 13.05
C THR A 2 14.31 8.49 13.28
N VAL A 3 14.22 8.11 14.55
CA VAL A 3 13.59 6.85 14.95
C VAL A 3 12.11 7.12 15.16
N TYR A 4 11.25 6.28 14.62
CA TYR A 4 9.80 6.41 14.76
C TYR A 4 9.15 5.04 14.91
N GLY A 5 7.90 4.99 15.31
CA GLY A 5 7.16 3.75 15.40
C GLY A 5 5.79 3.92 16.03
N ILE A 6 5.05 2.85 16.00
CA ILE A 6 3.72 2.70 16.60
C ILE A 6 3.75 1.43 17.44
N VAL A 7 3.15 1.49 18.61
CA VAL A 7 2.92 0.35 19.50
C VAL A 7 1.42 0.27 19.75
N ASP A 8 0.75 -0.71 19.13
CA ASP A 8 -0.69 -0.89 19.22
C ASP A 8 -1.03 -2.35 19.49
N THR A 9 -1.80 -2.58 20.53
CA THR A 9 -2.40 -3.88 20.84
C THR A 9 -3.68 -3.70 21.63
N GLY A 10 -4.61 -4.61 21.48
CA GLY A 10 -5.89 -4.57 22.13
C GLY A 10 -6.53 -5.94 22.27
N VAL A 11 -7.73 -5.97 22.81
CA VAL A 11 -8.54 -7.17 22.95
C VAL A 11 -9.79 -7.03 22.10
N ALA A 12 -10.06 -8.02 21.26
CA ALA A 12 -11.23 -8.05 20.39
C ALA A 12 -12.11 -9.28 20.67
N LYS A 13 -13.41 -9.10 20.39
CA LYS A 13 -14.41 -10.15 20.39
C LYS A 13 -15.23 -10.05 19.11
N GLN A 14 -15.23 -11.10 18.33
CA GLN A 14 -16.13 -11.26 17.19
C GLN A 14 -17.21 -12.27 17.50
N THR A 15 -18.40 -12.09 16.90
CA THR A 15 -19.49 -13.07 17.01
C THR A 15 -19.03 -14.43 16.49
N GLY A 16 -19.20 -15.48 17.29
CA GLY A 16 -18.80 -16.84 16.93
C GLY A 16 -17.31 -17.17 17.10
N LYS A 17 -16.49 -16.26 17.62
CA LYS A 17 -15.07 -16.50 17.93
C LYS A 17 -14.79 -16.26 19.41
N ASP A 18 -13.72 -16.85 19.94
CA ASP A 18 -13.24 -16.54 21.27
C ASP A 18 -12.68 -15.11 21.35
N THR A 19 -12.51 -14.60 22.57
CA THR A 19 -11.82 -13.34 22.80
C THR A 19 -10.33 -13.51 22.49
N TYR A 20 -9.74 -12.59 21.72
CA TYR A 20 -8.36 -12.69 21.29
C TYR A 20 -7.66 -11.33 21.34
N MET A 21 -6.33 -11.34 21.37
CA MET A 21 -5.53 -10.14 21.23
C MET A 21 -5.37 -9.78 19.75
N THR A 22 -5.44 -8.50 19.45
CA THR A 22 -5.27 -7.95 18.10
C THR A 22 -4.77 -6.52 18.18
N HIS A 23 -4.55 -5.91 17.04
CA HIS A 23 -4.17 -4.50 16.88
C HIS A 23 -5.13 -3.82 15.90
N ASN A 24 -5.23 -2.51 15.99
CA ASN A 24 -5.88 -1.67 15.00
C ASN A 24 -4.85 -1.14 13.98
N TYR A 25 -3.69 -0.70 14.49
CA TYR A 25 -2.51 -0.36 13.69
C TYR A 25 -1.45 -1.45 13.77
N GLU A 26 -0.81 -1.74 12.66
CA GLU A 26 0.36 -2.63 12.65
C GLU A 26 1.50 -1.99 13.44
N SER A 27 1.92 -2.63 14.52
CA SER A 27 3.01 -2.12 15.34
C SER A 27 4.30 -2.10 14.55
N SER A 28 5.03 -1.00 14.61
CA SER A 28 6.23 -0.78 13.81
C SER A 28 7.34 -0.08 14.57
N LEU A 29 8.56 -0.32 14.11
CA LEU A 29 9.77 0.43 14.46
C LEU A 29 10.48 0.81 13.17
N GLY A 30 10.73 2.08 12.97
CA GLY A 30 11.34 2.57 11.75
C GLY A 30 12.46 3.56 11.96
N PHE A 31 13.27 3.67 10.91
CA PHE A 31 14.35 4.66 10.78
C PHE A 31 14.13 5.41 9.46
N ARG A 32 14.18 6.72 9.52
CA ARG A 32 14.16 7.56 8.32
C ARG A 32 15.15 8.71 8.46
N GLY A 33 15.69 9.12 7.34
CA GLY A 33 16.58 10.27 7.29
C GLY A 33 16.38 11.06 6.03
N THR A 34 16.66 12.36 6.14
CA THR A 34 16.72 13.28 5.01
C THR A 34 17.95 14.15 5.20
N GLU A 35 18.74 14.28 4.14
CA GLU A 35 19.91 15.16 4.07
C GLU A 35 19.67 16.19 2.96
N ASP A 36 19.86 17.45 3.27
CA ASP A 36 19.78 18.53 2.30
C ASP A 36 21.09 18.59 1.50
N LEU A 37 21.01 18.43 0.20
CA LEU A 37 22.15 18.46 -0.72
C LEU A 37 22.34 19.85 -1.35
N GLY A 38 21.50 20.81 -0.99
CA GLY A 38 21.48 22.14 -1.57
C GLY A 38 20.67 22.23 -2.88
N ASN A 39 20.38 23.46 -3.30
CA ASN A 39 19.65 23.78 -4.55
C ASN A 39 18.30 23.06 -4.68
N GLY A 40 17.64 22.73 -3.56
CA GLY A 40 16.34 22.01 -3.56
C GLY A 40 16.44 20.50 -3.75
N TYR A 41 17.65 19.94 -3.74
CA TYR A 41 17.87 18.49 -3.76
C TYR A 41 18.02 17.94 -2.35
N LYS A 42 17.50 16.72 -2.13
CA LYS A 42 17.56 16.02 -0.85
C LYS A 42 17.82 14.54 -1.09
N ALA A 43 18.72 13.94 -0.30
CA ALA A 43 18.81 12.48 -0.19
C ALA A 43 17.91 12.01 0.95
N MET A 44 17.29 10.84 0.81
CA MET A 44 16.42 10.28 1.84
C MET A 44 16.50 8.76 1.90
N PHE A 45 16.15 8.21 3.05
CA PHE A 45 15.94 6.78 3.20
C PHE A 45 14.83 6.48 4.20
N GLN A 46 14.26 5.28 4.11
CA GLN A 46 13.32 4.72 5.06
C GLN A 46 13.58 3.22 5.21
N LEU A 47 13.59 2.77 6.47
CA LEU A 47 13.57 1.38 6.86
C LEU A 47 12.49 1.23 7.94
N GLU A 48 11.52 0.30 7.74
CA GLU A 48 10.45 0.07 8.69
C GLU A 48 10.22 -1.42 8.91
N HIS A 49 10.46 -1.85 10.14
CA HIS A 49 10.16 -3.18 10.64
C HIS A 49 8.76 -3.21 11.23
N ARG A 50 7.98 -4.27 10.97
CA ARG A 50 6.66 -4.49 11.55
C ARG A 50 6.62 -5.75 12.39
N LEU A 51 5.91 -5.69 13.51
CA LEU A 51 5.90 -6.76 14.50
C LEU A 51 4.50 -6.98 15.09
N ASN A 52 4.25 -8.21 15.52
CA ASN A 52 3.07 -8.59 16.29
C ASN A 52 3.38 -8.48 17.79
N LEU A 53 2.72 -7.58 18.49
CA LEU A 53 2.96 -7.41 19.93
C LEU A 53 2.39 -8.52 20.80
N ASN A 54 1.47 -9.31 20.28
CA ASN A 54 0.85 -10.40 21.02
C ASN A 54 1.80 -11.59 21.26
N ASP A 55 2.80 -11.78 20.38
CA ASP A 55 3.72 -12.91 20.44
C ASP A 55 5.18 -12.57 20.11
N GLY A 56 5.45 -11.31 19.71
CA GLY A 56 6.80 -10.84 19.36
C GLY A 56 7.31 -11.29 18.00
N THR A 57 6.46 -11.90 17.17
CA THR A 57 6.86 -12.32 15.83
C THR A 57 6.87 -11.16 14.83
N VAL A 58 7.53 -11.36 13.69
CA VAL A 58 7.47 -10.42 12.56
C VAL A 58 6.06 -10.40 11.98
N TYR A 59 5.52 -9.22 11.73
CA TYR A 59 4.23 -9.05 11.09
C TYR A 59 4.22 -9.65 9.67
N GLY A 60 3.08 -10.25 9.29
CA GLY A 60 2.94 -10.89 7.99
C GLY A 60 3.36 -12.37 7.97
N GLY A 61 3.86 -12.90 9.09
CA GLY A 61 4.17 -14.33 9.24
C GLY A 61 5.35 -14.82 8.42
N ASN A 62 6.12 -13.92 7.81
CA ASN A 62 7.28 -14.26 7.06
C ASN A 62 8.57 -13.87 7.79
N PRO A 63 9.28 -14.85 8.39
CA PRO A 63 10.50 -14.58 9.14
C PRO A 63 11.68 -14.08 8.28
N ASP A 64 11.56 -14.18 6.95
CA ASP A 64 12.62 -13.79 6.02
C ASP A 64 12.53 -12.32 5.57
N ILE A 65 11.48 -11.56 6.01
CA ILE A 65 11.33 -10.13 5.70
C ILE A 65 11.42 -9.28 6.98
N ASP A 66 12.60 -8.75 7.26
CA ASP A 66 12.81 -7.89 8.43
C ASP A 66 12.18 -6.49 8.27
N TRP A 67 12.22 -5.92 7.08
CA TRP A 67 11.80 -4.56 6.78
C TRP A 67 10.46 -4.53 6.03
N TYR A 68 9.45 -5.17 6.61
CA TYR A 68 8.16 -5.40 5.98
C TYR A 68 7.43 -4.10 5.59
N GLY A 69 7.48 -3.07 6.44
CA GLY A 69 6.80 -1.79 6.23
C GLY A 69 7.46 -0.87 5.20
N GLY A 70 8.73 -1.12 4.86
CA GLY A 70 9.44 -0.34 3.84
C GLY A 70 10.95 -0.48 3.93
N ALA A 71 11.62 -0.48 2.78
CA ALA A 71 13.08 -0.47 2.67
C ALA A 71 13.46 0.26 1.39
N ASN A 72 13.70 1.57 1.47
CA ASN A 72 13.95 2.36 0.28
C ASN A 72 14.93 3.51 0.52
N VAL A 73 15.55 3.94 -0.56
CA VAL A 73 16.31 5.18 -0.65
C VAL A 73 15.68 6.09 -1.70
N GLY A 74 15.90 7.38 -1.59
CA GLY A 74 15.31 8.31 -2.54
C GLY A 74 16.09 9.59 -2.72
N ILE A 75 15.72 10.31 -3.77
CA ILE A 75 16.16 11.66 -4.04
C ILE A 75 14.95 12.57 -4.24
N GLY A 76 14.87 13.62 -3.45
CA GLY A 76 13.96 14.74 -3.66
C GLY A 76 14.60 15.75 -4.57
N THR A 77 13.83 16.29 -5.50
CA THR A 77 14.23 17.33 -6.46
C THR A 77 13.16 18.42 -6.49
N PRO A 78 13.42 19.61 -7.05
CA PRO A 78 12.37 20.61 -7.28
C PRO A 78 11.20 20.12 -8.13
N PHE A 79 11.39 19.06 -8.90
CA PHE A 79 10.40 18.49 -9.82
C PHE A 79 9.67 17.28 -9.28
N GLY A 80 10.00 16.83 -8.08
CA GLY A 80 9.38 15.67 -7.43
C GLY A 80 10.40 14.76 -6.74
N THR A 81 9.90 13.66 -6.21
CA THR A 81 10.68 12.68 -5.43
C THR A 81 10.75 11.36 -6.16
N PHE A 82 11.94 10.80 -6.23
CA PHE A 82 12.18 9.43 -6.72
C PHE A 82 12.58 8.55 -5.54
N ARG A 83 12.00 7.35 -5.45
CA ARG A 83 12.36 6.33 -4.44
C ARG A 83 12.64 4.99 -5.12
N LEU A 84 13.59 4.23 -4.59
CA LEU A 84 13.99 2.91 -5.08
C LEU A 84 14.01 1.92 -3.93
N GLY A 85 13.39 0.76 -4.13
CA GLY A 85 13.34 -0.33 -3.17
C GLY A 85 11.93 -0.82 -2.90
N ARG A 86 11.66 -1.21 -1.64
CA ARG A 86 10.34 -1.58 -1.16
C ARG A 86 9.59 -0.33 -0.73
N VAL A 87 8.49 -0.05 -1.40
CA VAL A 87 7.65 1.14 -1.19
C VAL A 87 6.18 0.76 -1.09
N ASP A 88 5.37 1.67 -0.54
CA ASP A 88 3.91 1.52 -0.56
C ASP A 88 3.39 1.43 -1.99
N GLU A 89 2.42 0.55 -2.20
CA GLU A 89 1.69 0.49 -3.46
C GLU A 89 0.90 1.77 -3.68
N LEU A 90 1.14 2.42 -4.80
CA LEU A 90 0.63 3.74 -5.10
C LEU A 90 -0.91 3.85 -5.05
N PRO A 91 -1.70 2.94 -5.67
CA PRO A 91 -3.14 2.95 -5.54
C PRO A 91 -3.64 2.75 -4.10
N THR A 92 -2.99 1.90 -3.31
CA THR A 92 -3.35 1.66 -1.92
C THR A 92 -3.14 2.91 -1.07
N GLU A 93 -2.00 3.57 -1.23
CA GLU A 93 -1.69 4.80 -0.52
C GLU A 93 -2.63 5.96 -0.88
N THR A 94 -2.96 6.12 -2.16
CA THR A 94 -3.89 7.17 -2.58
C THR A 94 -5.32 6.93 -2.11
N LEU A 95 -5.80 5.67 -2.11
CA LEU A 95 -7.11 5.32 -1.54
C LEU A 95 -7.20 5.60 -0.03
N ARG A 96 -6.09 5.57 0.69
CA ARG A 96 -6.04 5.91 2.12
C ARG A 96 -6.60 7.32 2.38
N THR A 97 -6.46 8.24 1.44
CA THR A 97 -7.00 9.59 1.56
C THR A 97 -8.53 9.65 1.61
N LEU A 98 -9.22 8.63 1.11
CA LEU A 98 -10.68 8.52 1.14
C LEU A 98 -11.20 7.70 2.32
N ASP A 99 -10.35 6.90 2.94
CA ASP A 99 -10.75 5.98 4.00
C ASP A 99 -10.79 6.71 5.36
N PRO A 100 -11.96 6.81 6.03
CA PRO A 100 -12.06 7.43 7.34
C PRO A 100 -11.28 6.67 8.43
N PHE A 101 -10.98 5.40 8.20
CA PHE A 101 -10.21 4.53 9.09
C PHE A 101 -8.74 4.43 8.70
N ASN A 102 -8.29 5.23 7.72
CA ASN A 102 -6.90 5.28 7.25
C ASN A 102 -6.31 3.90 6.90
N GLN A 103 -7.16 2.98 6.46
CA GLN A 103 -6.84 1.58 6.13
C GLN A 103 -6.35 0.71 7.32
N ASP A 104 -6.66 1.10 8.54
CA ASP A 104 -6.12 0.46 9.75
C ASP A 104 -7.17 -0.25 10.60
N SER A 105 -8.40 -0.42 10.15
CA SER A 105 -9.45 -1.10 10.90
C SER A 105 -10.12 -2.21 10.10
N ILE A 106 -10.95 -3.00 10.78
CA ILE A 106 -11.78 -4.03 10.13
C ILE A 106 -12.78 -3.48 9.12
N ALA A 107 -13.06 -2.17 9.17
CA ALA A 107 -13.95 -1.46 8.25
C ALA A 107 -13.17 -0.69 7.17
N SER A 108 -11.86 -0.86 7.09
CA SER A 108 -11.04 -0.13 6.12
C SER A 108 -11.34 -0.54 4.68
N MET A 109 -11.16 0.39 3.75
CA MET A 109 -11.31 0.15 2.32
C MET A 109 -10.34 -0.91 1.79
N THR A 110 -9.16 -1.08 2.40
CA THR A 110 -8.19 -2.11 2.00
C THR A 110 -8.70 -3.53 2.13
N LEU A 111 -9.62 -3.79 3.03
CA LEU A 111 -10.20 -5.12 3.17
C LEU A 111 -11.04 -5.54 1.95
N SER A 112 -11.53 -4.58 1.20
CA SER A 112 -12.32 -4.84 0.00
C SER A 112 -11.51 -4.73 -1.29
N THR A 113 -10.35 -4.07 -1.26
CA THR A 113 -9.54 -3.82 -2.46
C THR A 113 -8.62 -4.97 -2.87
N GLN A 114 -8.38 -5.92 -2.00
CA GLN A 114 -7.65 -7.16 -2.32
C GLN A 114 -6.24 -6.94 -2.92
N ARG A 115 -5.45 -6.04 -2.36
CA ARG A 115 -4.13 -5.67 -2.87
C ARG A 115 -3.01 -5.87 -1.87
N SER A 116 -1.78 -5.89 -2.42
CA SER A 116 -0.58 -5.68 -1.63
C SER A 116 -0.52 -4.23 -1.14
N THR A 117 -0.05 -4.03 0.09
CA THR A 117 0.22 -2.68 0.61
C THR A 117 1.60 -2.17 0.23
N HIS A 118 2.52 -3.08 -0.08
CA HIS A 118 3.92 -2.78 -0.41
C HIS A 118 4.37 -3.53 -1.66
N ILE A 119 5.24 -2.92 -2.44
CA ILE A 119 5.82 -3.49 -3.66
C ILE A 119 7.34 -3.41 -3.59
N ASP A 120 7.98 -4.54 -3.91
CA ASP A 120 9.43 -4.69 -3.96
C ASP A 120 10.01 -4.30 -5.32
N ASN A 121 11.33 -4.08 -5.36
CA ASN A 121 12.09 -3.80 -6.59
C ASN A 121 11.49 -2.67 -7.42
N THR A 122 11.00 -1.63 -6.75
CA THR A 122 10.21 -0.57 -7.36
C THR A 122 11.01 0.72 -7.49
N ILE A 123 10.86 1.37 -8.65
CA ILE A 123 11.17 2.77 -8.86
C ILE A 123 9.86 3.52 -8.76
N ARG A 124 9.76 4.47 -7.84
CA ARG A 124 8.59 5.30 -7.63
C ARG A 124 8.91 6.78 -7.84
N TYR A 125 8.05 7.47 -8.54
CA TYR A 125 8.04 8.91 -8.68
C TYR A 125 6.76 9.50 -8.08
N ASP A 126 6.91 10.58 -7.31
CA ASP A 126 5.83 11.39 -6.77
C ASP A 126 6.10 12.86 -7.16
N SER A 127 5.14 13.52 -7.83
CA SER A 127 5.25 14.94 -8.17
C SER A 127 5.23 15.83 -6.92
N PRO A 128 5.69 17.07 -7.02
CA PRO A 128 5.34 18.09 -6.04
C PRO A 128 3.81 18.27 -5.97
N ASN A 129 3.34 18.87 -4.88
CA ASN A 129 1.95 19.32 -4.79
C ASN A 129 1.77 20.57 -5.67
N LEU A 130 1.00 20.43 -6.74
CA LEU A 130 0.70 21.48 -7.71
C LEU A 130 -0.67 22.10 -7.40
N SER A 131 -0.75 22.87 -6.34
CA SER A 131 -2.01 23.49 -5.87
C SER A 131 -3.13 22.47 -5.61
N GLY A 132 -2.79 21.39 -4.93
CA GLY A 132 -3.69 20.28 -4.62
C GLY A 132 -3.57 19.09 -5.57
N LEU A 133 -3.03 19.26 -6.77
CA LEU A 133 -2.82 18.16 -7.72
C LEU A 133 -1.49 17.47 -7.44
N GLN A 134 -1.52 16.15 -7.34
CA GLN A 134 -0.35 15.27 -7.25
C GLN A 134 -0.47 14.13 -8.26
N ILE A 135 0.64 13.76 -8.85
CA ILE A 135 0.76 12.65 -9.80
C ILE A 135 1.80 11.70 -9.27
N GLY A 136 1.50 10.41 -9.29
CA GLY A 136 2.43 9.35 -8.93
C GLY A 136 2.59 8.33 -10.04
N ALA A 137 3.76 7.72 -10.12
CA ALA A 137 4.04 6.62 -11.02
C ALA A 137 4.99 5.62 -10.37
N THR A 138 4.79 4.34 -10.64
CA THR A 138 5.71 3.26 -10.21
C THR A 138 6.04 2.33 -11.36
N TYR A 139 7.26 1.81 -11.32
CA TYR A 139 7.72 0.73 -12.17
C TYR A 139 8.43 -0.32 -11.32
N SER A 140 7.96 -1.56 -11.35
CA SER A 140 8.46 -2.66 -10.54
C SER A 140 9.13 -3.72 -11.41
N LEU A 141 10.37 -4.08 -11.07
CA LEU A 141 11.21 -5.03 -11.82
C LEU A 141 10.87 -6.47 -11.39
N GLY A 142 9.80 -7.03 -11.92
CA GLY A 142 9.32 -8.37 -11.55
C GLY A 142 10.26 -9.51 -11.92
N LYS A 143 10.92 -9.42 -13.04
CA LYS A 143 11.77 -10.51 -13.59
C LYS A 143 13.07 -10.78 -12.81
N ASN A 144 13.47 -9.85 -11.95
CA ASN A 144 14.75 -9.90 -11.26
C ASN A 144 14.64 -10.17 -9.75
N THR A 145 13.52 -10.71 -9.30
CA THR A 145 13.26 -11.04 -7.89
C THR A 145 14.03 -12.28 -7.42
N LYS A 146 15.27 -12.47 -7.86
CA LYS A 146 16.12 -13.56 -7.36
C LYS A 146 16.41 -13.34 -5.88
N GLY A 147 15.89 -14.22 -5.06
CA GLY A 147 16.17 -14.28 -3.62
C GLY A 147 15.03 -13.80 -2.71
N SER A 148 14.05 -13.07 -3.22
CA SER A 148 12.83 -12.70 -2.47
C SER A 148 11.63 -13.60 -2.82
N ASP A 149 11.88 -14.68 -3.53
CA ASP A 149 10.86 -15.54 -4.16
C ASP A 149 9.88 -16.19 -3.19
N ARG A 150 10.14 -16.13 -1.91
CA ARG A 150 9.28 -16.80 -0.91
C ARG A 150 8.17 -15.91 -0.38
N ASP A 151 8.27 -14.59 -0.56
CA ASP A 151 7.56 -13.63 0.29
C ASP A 151 7.01 -12.43 -0.44
N ASN A 152 7.32 -12.31 -1.70
CA ASN A 152 6.70 -11.39 -2.60
C ASN A 152 5.49 -12.10 -3.22
N ALA A 153 4.29 -11.56 -3.05
CA ALA A 153 3.09 -12.06 -3.72
C ALA A 153 3.28 -12.16 -5.25
N PHE A 154 4.11 -11.29 -5.80
CA PHE A 154 4.51 -11.29 -7.20
C PHE A 154 5.32 -12.55 -7.59
N ALA A 155 6.23 -12.99 -6.74
CA ALA A 155 7.02 -14.19 -6.97
C ALA A 155 6.17 -15.47 -6.94
N ARG A 156 5.19 -15.52 -6.03
CA ARG A 156 4.26 -16.66 -5.92
C ARG A 156 3.36 -16.81 -7.14
N ALA A 157 3.06 -15.71 -7.82
CA ALA A 157 2.24 -15.71 -9.03
C ALA A 157 3.05 -15.92 -10.32
N GLY A 158 4.36 -16.18 -10.22
CA GLY A 158 5.26 -16.30 -11.36
C GLY A 158 5.54 -14.94 -11.99
N ALA A 159 6.34 -14.12 -11.32
CA ALA A 159 6.69 -12.77 -11.76
C ALA A 159 7.58 -12.78 -13.01
N ASP A 160 6.97 -12.99 -14.17
CA ASP A 160 7.65 -12.99 -15.47
C ASP A 160 7.69 -11.63 -16.13
N ASN A 161 6.88 -10.68 -15.63
CA ASN A 161 6.68 -9.37 -16.22
C ASN A 161 6.97 -8.28 -15.22
N ASP A 162 7.24 -7.08 -15.75
CA ASP A 162 7.33 -5.88 -14.94
C ASP A 162 5.93 -5.36 -14.60
N GLY A 163 5.80 -4.79 -13.38
CA GLY A 163 4.60 -4.11 -12.92
C GLY A 163 4.73 -2.60 -13.05
N TYR A 164 3.62 -1.90 -13.16
CA TYR A 164 3.60 -0.45 -13.19
C TYR A 164 2.27 0.11 -12.72
N ALA A 165 2.30 1.29 -12.11
CA ALA A 165 1.11 1.99 -11.67
C ALA A 165 1.21 3.48 -11.96
N GLY A 166 0.03 4.10 -12.08
CA GLY A 166 -0.13 5.53 -12.14
C GLY A 166 -1.27 5.99 -11.26
N SER A 167 -1.11 7.17 -10.67
CA SER A 167 -2.14 7.81 -9.86
C SER A 167 -2.24 9.29 -10.16
N VAL A 168 -3.45 9.81 -10.03
CA VAL A 168 -3.74 11.24 -10.00
C VAL A 168 -4.58 11.47 -8.77
N LEU A 169 -4.15 12.39 -7.90
CA LEU A 169 -4.85 12.82 -6.71
C LEU A 169 -5.00 14.33 -6.76
N TYR A 170 -6.22 14.81 -6.59
CA TYR A 170 -6.51 16.23 -6.32
C TYR A 170 -7.14 16.36 -4.95
N ASP A 171 -6.55 17.17 -4.10
CA ASP A 171 -7.08 17.48 -2.77
C ASP A 171 -6.83 18.95 -2.42
N ASN A 172 -7.92 19.69 -2.19
CA ASN A 172 -7.88 21.08 -1.75
C ASN A 172 -8.43 21.28 -0.33
N GLY A 173 -8.60 20.18 0.42
CA GLY A 173 -9.17 20.17 1.78
C GLY A 173 -10.70 20.11 1.82
N THR A 174 -11.41 20.53 0.76
CA THR A 174 -12.88 20.44 0.65
C THR A 174 -13.28 19.32 -0.30
N VAL A 175 -12.63 19.25 -1.44
CA VAL A 175 -12.86 18.23 -2.46
C VAL A 175 -11.60 17.40 -2.62
N THR A 176 -11.76 16.08 -2.53
CA THR A 176 -10.73 15.11 -2.89
C THR A 176 -11.23 14.32 -4.08
N LEU A 177 -10.42 14.18 -5.12
CA LEU A 177 -10.67 13.32 -6.28
C LEU A 177 -9.44 12.49 -6.56
N LEU A 178 -9.61 11.22 -6.88
CA LEU A 178 -8.50 10.37 -7.27
C LEU A 178 -8.87 9.39 -8.38
N GLY A 179 -7.86 9.03 -9.14
CA GLY A 179 -7.92 7.95 -10.11
C GLY A 179 -6.59 7.21 -10.14
N ASN A 180 -6.66 5.88 -10.08
CA ASN A 180 -5.50 5.01 -10.09
C ASN A 180 -5.66 3.89 -11.09
N TRP A 181 -4.52 3.45 -11.62
CA TRP A 181 -4.41 2.24 -12.37
C TRP A 181 -3.09 1.54 -12.03
N SER A 182 -3.14 0.23 -11.80
CA SER A 182 -1.97 -0.57 -11.47
C SER A 182 -2.04 -1.90 -12.21
N ARG A 183 -0.94 -2.26 -12.84
CA ARG A 183 -0.71 -3.58 -13.39
C ARG A 183 0.37 -4.27 -12.57
N LEU A 184 0.06 -5.47 -12.13
CA LEU A 184 0.95 -6.29 -11.31
C LEU A 184 2.05 -6.95 -12.16
N ALA A 185 3.16 -7.26 -11.52
CA ALA A 185 4.30 -7.93 -12.13
C ALA A 185 4.10 -9.45 -12.31
N ASP A 186 2.87 -9.94 -12.23
CA ASP A 186 2.54 -11.35 -12.37
C ASP A 186 2.53 -11.81 -13.83
N SER A 187 2.70 -13.13 -14.05
CA SER A 187 2.67 -13.76 -15.38
C SER A 187 1.31 -13.57 -16.08
N ASN A 188 0.24 -13.45 -15.32
CA ASN A 188 -1.12 -13.28 -15.79
C ASN A 188 -1.48 -11.85 -16.16
N LYS A 189 -0.64 -10.88 -15.82
CA LYS A 189 -0.85 -9.46 -16.08
C LYS A 189 -2.12 -8.93 -15.42
N SER A 190 -2.35 -9.30 -14.18
CA SER A 190 -3.46 -8.81 -13.38
C SER A 190 -3.39 -7.30 -13.23
N TYR A 191 -4.53 -6.63 -13.22
CA TYR A 191 -4.59 -5.18 -13.07
C TYR A 191 -5.75 -4.74 -12.20
N ILE A 192 -5.60 -3.57 -11.64
CA ILE A 192 -6.61 -2.91 -10.81
C ILE A 192 -6.72 -1.46 -11.29
N TRP A 193 -7.93 -0.93 -11.33
CA TRP A 193 -8.14 0.50 -11.41
C TRP A 193 -9.23 0.94 -10.45
N ASN A 194 -9.10 2.14 -9.95
CA ASN A 194 -10.11 2.75 -9.10
C ASN A 194 -10.27 4.23 -9.38
N LEU A 195 -11.45 4.69 -9.06
CA LEU A 195 -11.84 6.09 -9.06
C LEU A 195 -12.51 6.39 -7.73
N GLY A 196 -12.26 7.55 -7.18
CA GLY A 196 -12.89 7.93 -5.94
C GLY A 196 -12.90 9.42 -5.70
N GLY A 197 -13.69 9.82 -4.73
CA GLY A 197 -13.76 11.20 -4.31
C GLY A 197 -14.34 11.35 -2.91
N ALA A 198 -14.06 12.51 -2.32
CA ALA A 198 -14.66 12.91 -1.06
C ALA A 198 -15.05 14.38 -1.11
N TYR A 199 -16.05 14.73 -0.32
CA TYR A 199 -16.48 16.10 -0.11
C TYR A 199 -16.62 16.38 1.39
N ALA A 200 -15.97 17.45 1.85
CA ALA A 200 -16.04 17.92 3.22
C ALA A 200 -17.05 19.07 3.33
N TRP A 201 -18.03 18.92 4.21
CA TRP A 201 -19.04 19.92 4.52
C TRP A 201 -19.10 20.17 6.02
N GLY A 202 -18.41 21.20 6.48
CA GLY A 202 -18.24 21.45 7.91
C GLY A 202 -17.53 20.28 8.61
N PRO A 203 -18.12 19.70 9.66
CA PRO A 203 -17.54 18.53 10.34
C PRO A 203 -17.78 17.20 9.63
N LEU A 204 -18.61 17.18 8.60
CA LEU A 204 -18.96 15.98 7.85
C LEU A 204 -18.05 15.83 6.64
N ARG A 205 -17.49 14.63 6.43
CA ARG A 205 -16.82 14.25 5.20
C ARG A 205 -17.48 12.98 4.65
N LEU A 206 -17.90 13.03 3.40
CA LEU A 206 -18.44 11.90 2.67
C LEU A 206 -17.44 11.45 1.63
N SER A 207 -17.15 10.14 1.60
CA SER A 207 -16.22 9.53 0.65
C SER A 207 -16.89 8.39 -0.11
N LEU A 208 -16.57 8.28 -1.38
CA LEU A 208 -17.00 7.18 -2.25
C LEU A 208 -15.83 6.73 -3.12
N ALA A 209 -15.64 5.42 -3.24
CA ALA A 209 -14.69 4.85 -4.18
C ALA A 209 -15.30 3.67 -4.95
N TYR A 210 -14.91 3.55 -6.20
CA TYR A 210 -15.20 2.41 -7.04
C TYR A 210 -13.89 1.77 -7.48
N GLU A 211 -13.83 0.45 -7.40
CA GLU A 211 -12.69 -0.33 -7.84
C GLU A 211 -13.12 -1.47 -8.74
N LYS A 212 -12.32 -1.73 -9.76
CA LYS A 212 -12.40 -2.95 -10.55
C LYS A 212 -11.05 -3.64 -10.58
N THR A 213 -11.06 -4.91 -10.22
CA THR A 213 -9.91 -5.80 -10.25
C THR A 213 -10.08 -6.81 -11.36
N HIS A 214 -9.05 -6.98 -12.19
CA HIS A 214 -8.91 -8.12 -13.08
C HIS A 214 -7.78 -9.01 -12.55
N ASP A 215 -8.19 -9.96 -11.73
CA ASP A 215 -7.28 -10.87 -11.04
C ASP A 215 -7.32 -12.24 -11.70
N LYS A 216 -6.19 -12.66 -12.23
CA LYS A 216 -6.03 -13.98 -12.86
C LYS A 216 -5.29 -14.97 -11.94
N GLY A 217 -5.59 -14.91 -10.66
CA GLY A 217 -5.05 -15.83 -9.66
C GLY A 217 -3.99 -15.23 -8.71
N TRP A 218 -3.61 -13.97 -8.91
CA TRP A 218 -2.61 -13.30 -8.07
C TRP A 218 -3.05 -13.18 -6.61
N TYR A 219 -4.27 -12.72 -6.40
CA TYR A 219 -4.83 -12.53 -5.07
C TYR A 219 -4.97 -13.83 -4.27
N ASN A 220 -5.36 -14.91 -4.95
CA ASN A 220 -5.49 -16.22 -4.32
C ASN A 220 -4.13 -16.79 -3.86
N ALA A 221 -3.02 -16.37 -4.44
CA ALA A 221 -1.70 -16.77 -4.00
C ALA A 221 -1.31 -16.15 -2.64
N GLU A 222 -1.81 -14.95 -2.31
CA GLU A 222 -1.57 -14.34 -0.98
C GLU A 222 -2.54 -14.87 0.10
N ARG A 223 -3.80 -15.08 -0.24
CA ARG A 223 -4.85 -15.34 0.74
C ARG A 223 -5.18 -16.80 0.96
N SER A 224 -4.93 -17.66 0.02
CA SER A 224 -5.39 -19.01 0.17
C SER A 224 -4.30 -20.03 0.24
N LEU A 225 -4.23 -20.51 1.36
CA LEU A 225 -4.11 -21.94 1.58
C LEU A 225 -5.49 -22.61 1.72
N SER A 226 -6.63 -21.93 1.61
CA SER A 226 -7.90 -22.53 1.95
C SER A 226 -9.08 -22.33 0.99
N GLU A 227 -9.04 -21.45 -0.01
CA GLU A 227 -10.20 -21.26 -0.88
C GLU A 227 -9.84 -21.13 -2.34
N ASN A 228 -10.12 -22.19 -3.05
CA ASN A 228 -10.00 -22.34 -4.51
C ASN A 228 -11.21 -21.70 -5.21
N SER A 229 -11.42 -20.40 -5.04
CA SER A 229 -12.45 -19.67 -5.77
C SER A 229 -11.81 -18.75 -6.78
N GLY A 230 -11.72 -19.21 -8.01
CA GLY A 230 -11.27 -18.43 -9.14
C GLY A 230 -12.28 -17.32 -9.49
N VAL A 231 -12.22 -16.22 -8.77
CA VAL A 231 -12.90 -15.00 -9.19
C VAL A 231 -11.96 -14.27 -10.14
N ALA A 232 -12.19 -14.46 -11.42
CA ALA A 232 -11.35 -13.88 -12.47
C ALA A 232 -11.54 -12.36 -12.62
N ASP A 233 -12.68 -11.83 -12.22
CA ASP A 233 -13.04 -10.41 -12.29
C ASP A 233 -13.98 -10.04 -11.14
N SER A 234 -13.65 -8.99 -10.40
CA SER A 234 -14.54 -8.44 -9.38
C SER A 234 -14.69 -6.92 -9.55
N SER A 235 -15.88 -6.43 -9.32
CA SER A 235 -16.18 -5.00 -9.26
C SER A 235 -16.77 -4.70 -7.88
N LEU A 236 -16.15 -3.75 -7.17
CA LEU A 236 -16.54 -3.39 -5.83
C LEU A 236 -16.91 -1.90 -5.78
N ILE A 237 -18.07 -1.62 -5.18
CA ILE A 237 -18.41 -0.27 -4.74
C ILE A 237 -18.09 -0.19 -3.26
N ASN A 238 -17.04 0.52 -2.93
CA ASN A 238 -16.59 0.66 -1.56
C ASN A 238 -17.28 1.85 -0.91
N GLY A 239 -17.83 1.57 0.20
CA GLY A 239 -18.63 2.28 1.16
C GLY A 239 -18.78 3.80 1.12
N VAL A 240 -19.93 4.23 1.54
CA VAL A 240 -20.19 5.61 1.97
C VAL A 240 -19.84 5.68 3.45
N ALA A 241 -18.90 6.55 3.81
CA ALA A 241 -18.57 6.86 5.19
C ALA A 241 -18.89 8.30 5.53
#